data_55ad889c33a1b5d3d0966ff69f3f2f42
#
_entry.id   55ad889c33a1b5d3d0966ff69f3f2f42
#
_cell.length_a   1.000
_cell.length_b   1.000
_cell.length_c   1.000
_cell.angle_alpha   90.00
_cell.angle_beta   90.00
_cell.angle_gamma   90.00
#
_symmetry.space_group_name_H-M   'P 1'
#
loop_
_entity.id
_entity.type
_entity.pdbx_description
1 polymer ?
#
loop_
_entity_poly.entity_id
_entity_poly.type
_entity_poly.pdbx_seq_one_letter_code
_entity_poly.pdbx_strand_id
1 'polypeptide(L)'
;MKKVAVVGVGETRFTGPQTKTEVELFAEAATEAMAEADLKPQDIKALFIGNALGDFEEGQGMIESYIAENIGCLYVPANRYEGACASASMAVRDAWMWVASGYYDIVLAGGVERAATMGTGLATRTFAMFSDARYEYPAGVTFPAVFAMLTHLYADTYKIPLQKLREQMARVTMQSYKHGSINPKAQFFGKNADITMEKVLGSFVVSTPLTLHDCCPFSDGAAAVVLASEKVAKKLTKKPVYITGTGQASCGPLINQKDYLPRIRARELSSQQAYKIAGITPKDVDLCELHDCFSIASLIASESLGFFEYGKAGEAWEKGEADIGGKVAINPSGGLKSKGHPIGATGAGQVYEVTRQLRGEVEPGRQVPDAKIGMTDTLGGDGGTLVNMILERGW
;
A
#
# COMPACT_ATOMS: atom_id res chain seq x y z
N MET A 1 22.04 0.57 -14.27
CA MET A 1 21.72 1.05 -12.92
C MET A 1 22.32 0.06 -11.91
N LYS A 2 22.76 0.54 -10.70
CA LYS A 2 23.17 -0.36 -9.62
C LYS A 2 21.97 -1.12 -9.07
N LYS A 3 22.18 -2.36 -8.62
CA LYS A 3 21.14 -3.08 -7.87
C LYS A 3 20.95 -2.45 -6.50
N VAL A 4 19.71 -2.35 -6.07
CA VAL A 4 19.30 -1.74 -4.79
C VAL A 4 18.56 -2.76 -3.96
N ALA A 5 18.96 -2.90 -2.71
CA ALA A 5 18.34 -3.84 -1.77
C ALA A 5 17.66 -3.11 -0.62
N VAL A 6 16.57 -3.66 -0.16
CA VAL A 6 15.99 -3.42 1.16
C VAL A 6 16.82 -4.20 2.16
N VAL A 7 17.48 -3.51 3.08
CA VAL A 7 18.36 -4.12 4.09
C VAL A 7 17.79 -4.10 5.50
N GLY A 8 16.90 -3.16 5.78
CA GLY A 8 16.16 -3.09 7.04
C GLY A 8 14.75 -2.54 6.81
N VAL A 9 13.79 -2.99 7.58
CA VAL A 9 12.40 -2.56 7.54
C VAL A 9 11.85 -2.39 8.95
N GLY A 10 10.99 -1.39 9.14
CA GLY A 10 10.31 -1.15 10.40
C GLY A 10 8.90 -0.64 10.16
N GLU A 11 7.99 -1.02 11.05
CA GLU A 11 6.59 -0.63 10.95
C GLU A 11 5.97 -0.55 12.34
N THR A 12 5.29 0.55 12.64
CA THR A 12 4.43 0.58 13.83
C THR A 12 3.23 -0.33 13.63
N ARG A 13 2.61 -0.81 14.70
CA ARG A 13 1.27 -1.36 14.54
C ARG A 13 0.35 -0.28 14.01
N PHE A 14 -0.38 -0.56 12.92
CA PHE A 14 -1.43 0.33 12.45
C PHE A 14 -2.61 0.27 13.42
N THR A 15 -3.16 1.43 13.77
CA THR A 15 -4.19 1.53 14.81
C THR A 15 -5.31 2.49 14.40
N GLY A 16 -6.40 2.48 15.17
CA GLY A 16 -7.31 3.62 15.25
C GLY A 16 -6.63 4.81 15.96
N PRO A 17 -7.39 5.82 16.40
CA PRO A 17 -6.86 7.02 17.02
C PRO A 17 -5.88 6.71 18.16
N GLN A 18 -4.77 7.45 18.22
CA GLN A 18 -3.73 7.28 19.23
C GLN A 18 -3.04 8.63 19.57
N THR A 19 -2.14 8.66 20.54
CA THR A 19 -1.59 9.90 21.12
C THR A 19 -0.23 10.34 20.58
N LYS A 20 0.55 9.43 19.95
CA LYS A 20 1.85 9.77 19.39
C LYS A 20 1.67 10.72 18.21
N THR A 21 2.57 11.66 18.04
CA THR A 21 2.66 12.52 16.86
C THR A 21 3.14 11.74 15.64
N GLU A 22 2.99 12.31 14.45
CA GLU A 22 3.53 11.71 13.21
C GLU A 22 5.05 11.56 13.29
N VAL A 23 5.75 12.54 13.87
CA VAL A 23 7.20 12.49 14.07
C VAL A 23 7.60 11.31 14.97
N GLU A 24 6.91 11.11 16.09
CA GLU A 24 7.17 9.99 17.01
C GLU A 24 6.85 8.63 16.38
N LEU A 25 5.77 8.52 15.61
CA LEU A 25 5.42 7.29 14.90
C LEU A 25 6.48 6.92 13.85
N PHE A 26 6.89 7.91 13.04
CA PHE A 26 7.91 7.64 12.04
C PHE A 26 9.26 7.29 12.69
N ALA A 27 9.63 7.95 13.79
CA ALA A 27 10.85 7.66 14.54
C ALA A 27 10.88 6.20 15.04
N GLU A 28 9.75 5.67 15.51
CA GLU A 28 9.64 4.27 15.94
C GLU A 28 9.94 3.33 14.77
N ALA A 29 9.26 3.51 13.63
CA ALA A 29 9.46 2.69 12.43
C ALA A 29 10.89 2.83 11.86
N ALA A 30 11.42 4.04 11.81
CA ALA A 30 12.77 4.31 11.31
C ALA A 30 13.85 3.67 12.20
N THR A 31 13.66 3.74 13.51
CA THR A 31 14.59 3.13 14.48
C THR A 31 14.59 1.61 14.35
N GLU A 32 13.40 0.97 14.19
CA GLU A 32 13.30 -0.47 13.92
C GLU A 32 14.03 -0.83 12.62
N ALA A 33 13.83 -0.07 11.54
CA ALA A 33 14.45 -0.32 10.24
C ALA A 33 15.98 -0.18 10.26
N MET A 34 16.49 0.86 10.94
CA MET A 34 17.94 1.06 11.08
C MET A 34 18.58 -0.02 11.97
N ALA A 35 17.93 -0.37 13.09
CA ALA A 35 18.41 -1.40 14.01
C ALA A 35 18.50 -2.78 13.33
N GLU A 36 17.52 -3.15 12.49
CA GLU A 36 17.56 -4.39 11.74
C GLU A 36 18.76 -4.48 10.79
N ALA A 37 19.18 -3.36 10.23
CA ALA A 37 20.34 -3.28 9.35
C ALA A 37 21.66 -3.04 10.09
N ASP A 38 21.66 -2.99 11.43
CA ASP A 38 22.83 -2.61 12.28
C ASP A 38 23.45 -1.27 11.87
N LEU A 39 22.57 -0.29 11.58
CA LEU A 39 22.96 1.06 11.15
C LEU A 39 22.68 2.10 12.22
N LYS A 40 23.53 3.12 12.23
CA LYS A 40 23.38 4.33 13.06
C LYS A 40 22.79 5.47 12.20
N PRO A 41 22.16 6.49 12.81
CA PRO A 41 21.65 7.66 12.09
C PRO A 41 22.67 8.31 11.14
N GLN A 42 23.95 8.34 11.51
CA GLN A 42 25.03 8.94 10.72
C GLN A 42 25.37 8.16 9.43
N ASP A 43 24.93 6.90 9.32
CA ASP A 43 25.13 6.09 8.13
C ASP A 43 24.13 6.45 7.03
N ILE A 44 22.97 6.98 7.40
CA ILE A 44 21.90 7.42 6.48
C ILE A 44 22.36 8.71 5.79
N LYS A 45 22.22 8.77 4.45
CA LYS A 45 22.71 9.88 3.64
C LYS A 45 21.60 10.79 3.09
N ALA A 46 20.36 10.32 3.08
CA ALA A 46 19.18 11.12 2.73
C ALA A 46 17.90 10.46 3.27
N LEU A 47 16.85 11.28 3.44
CA LEU A 47 15.52 10.88 3.91
C LEU A 47 14.46 11.18 2.84
N PHE A 48 13.55 10.23 2.61
CA PHE A 48 12.46 10.31 1.66
C PHE A 48 11.16 9.94 2.39
N ILE A 49 10.33 10.94 2.71
CA ILE A 49 9.21 10.79 3.65
C ILE A 49 7.87 11.02 2.94
N GLY A 50 7.04 9.99 2.87
CA GLY A 50 5.64 10.09 2.43
C GLY A 50 4.75 10.60 3.57
N ASN A 51 4.01 11.66 3.32
CA ASN A 51 3.00 12.18 4.23
C ASN A 51 2.02 13.05 3.44
N ALA A 52 0.74 12.79 3.56
CA ALA A 52 -0.28 13.45 2.76
C ALA A 52 -1.00 14.56 3.52
N LEU A 53 -1.33 14.37 4.77
CA LEU A 53 -2.28 15.19 5.52
C LEU A 53 -1.73 15.89 6.76
N GLY A 54 -0.44 15.77 7.10
CA GLY A 54 0.14 16.33 8.33
C GLY A 54 -0.13 17.82 8.53
N ASP A 55 -0.20 18.60 7.44
CA ASP A 55 -0.55 20.02 7.50
C ASP A 55 -1.98 20.26 8.00
N PHE A 56 -2.91 19.33 7.72
CA PHE A 56 -4.32 19.42 8.12
C PHE A 56 -4.61 18.72 9.44
N GLU A 57 -3.84 17.69 9.74
CA GLU A 57 -4.09 16.84 10.90
C GLU A 57 -3.44 17.40 12.16
N GLU A 58 -2.14 17.64 12.10
CA GLU A 58 -1.36 18.17 13.23
C GLU A 58 -1.06 19.67 13.11
N GLY A 59 -1.36 20.29 11.96
CA GLY A 59 -0.94 21.64 11.66
C GLY A 59 0.57 21.78 11.50
N GLN A 60 1.27 20.65 11.24
CA GLN A 60 2.72 20.58 11.18
C GLN A 60 3.21 20.52 9.72
N GLY A 61 3.76 21.64 9.24
CA GLY A 61 4.56 21.66 8.01
C GLY A 61 5.99 21.21 8.26
N MET A 62 6.77 20.98 7.18
CA MET A 62 8.19 20.60 7.23
C MET A 62 8.46 19.33 8.08
N ILE A 63 7.54 18.38 8.06
CA ILE A 63 7.61 17.19 8.90
C ILE A 63 8.91 16.39 8.70
N GLU A 64 9.45 16.38 7.49
CA GLU A 64 10.70 15.70 7.15
C GLU A 64 11.90 16.22 7.97
N SER A 65 11.92 17.51 8.28
CA SER A 65 12.99 18.13 9.06
C SER A 65 12.89 17.76 10.54
N TYR A 66 11.67 17.74 11.08
CA TYR A 66 11.43 17.31 12.47
C TYR A 66 11.69 15.81 12.65
N ILE A 67 11.34 15.01 11.65
CA ILE A 67 11.68 13.57 11.63
C ILE A 67 13.20 13.40 11.62
N ALA A 68 13.92 14.13 10.75
CA ALA A 68 15.39 14.05 10.67
C ALA A 68 16.06 14.34 12.01
N GLU A 69 15.59 15.38 12.70
CA GLU A 69 16.07 15.73 14.05
C GLU A 69 15.78 14.61 15.05
N ASN A 70 14.53 14.15 15.09
CA ASN A 70 14.07 13.18 16.09
C ASN A 70 14.79 11.83 15.99
N ILE A 71 15.11 11.37 14.77
CA ILE A 71 15.86 10.12 14.55
C ILE A 71 17.38 10.31 14.55
N GLY A 72 17.88 11.53 14.77
CA GLY A 72 19.30 11.83 14.80
C GLY A 72 20.01 11.86 13.43
N CYS A 73 19.27 11.91 12.33
CA CYS A 73 19.80 12.06 10.96
C CYS A 73 19.99 13.55 10.60
N LEU A 74 20.82 14.26 11.38
CA LEU A 74 21.02 15.69 11.20
C LEU A 74 21.85 16.01 9.95
N TYR A 75 21.54 17.15 9.33
CA TYR A 75 22.28 17.74 8.21
C TYR A 75 22.31 16.88 6.93
N VAL A 76 21.42 15.89 6.80
CA VAL A 76 21.21 15.17 5.56
C VAL A 76 20.04 15.76 4.78
N PRO A 77 20.01 15.66 3.45
CA PRO A 77 18.84 16.03 2.68
C PRO A 77 17.61 15.21 3.13
N ALA A 78 16.49 15.91 3.37
CA ALA A 78 15.23 15.31 3.72
C ALA A 78 14.13 15.93 2.84
N ASN A 79 13.27 15.10 2.26
CA ASN A 79 12.19 15.52 1.37
C ASN A 79 10.87 14.87 1.76
N ARG A 80 9.79 15.66 1.74
CA ARG A 80 8.42 15.18 1.88
C ARG A 80 7.82 14.92 0.49
N TYR A 81 7.08 13.83 0.37
CA TYR A 81 6.34 13.41 -0.82
C TYR A 81 4.85 13.38 -0.53
N GLU A 82 4.09 14.02 -1.40
CA GLU A 82 2.62 13.97 -1.39
C GLU A 82 2.12 13.35 -2.71
N GLY A 83 1.28 12.36 -2.63
CA GLY A 83 0.62 11.65 -3.71
C GLY A 83 -0.57 10.89 -3.13
N ALA A 84 -1.26 11.49 -2.15
CA ALA A 84 -2.32 10.85 -1.37
C ALA A 84 -1.85 9.50 -0.82
N CYS A 85 -2.59 8.42 -1.06
CA CYS A 85 -2.24 7.08 -0.58
C CYS A 85 -0.95 6.51 -1.20
N ALA A 86 -0.41 7.10 -2.27
CA ALA A 86 0.83 6.67 -2.91
C ALA A 86 2.09 7.41 -2.39
N SER A 87 1.95 8.31 -1.41
CA SER A 87 3.04 9.16 -0.92
C SER A 87 4.31 8.38 -0.55
N ALA A 88 4.20 7.34 0.29
CA ALA A 88 5.35 6.52 0.66
C ALA A 88 5.90 5.69 -0.51
N SER A 89 5.05 5.21 -1.43
CA SER A 89 5.53 4.49 -2.62
C SER A 89 6.36 5.39 -3.53
N MET A 90 5.96 6.65 -3.71
CA MET A 90 6.74 7.65 -4.44
C MET A 90 8.06 7.92 -3.73
N ALA A 91 8.05 8.10 -2.42
CA ALA A 91 9.26 8.29 -1.60
C ALA A 91 10.24 7.11 -1.73
N VAL A 92 9.76 5.86 -1.61
CA VAL A 92 10.60 4.66 -1.75
C VAL A 92 11.12 4.52 -3.19
N ARG A 93 10.28 4.80 -4.20
CA ARG A 93 10.70 4.76 -5.60
C ARG A 93 11.80 5.77 -5.90
N ASP A 94 11.68 6.99 -5.45
CA ASP A 94 12.69 8.02 -5.67
C ASP A 94 13.98 7.70 -4.90
N ALA A 95 13.87 7.24 -3.66
CA ALA A 95 15.01 6.72 -2.88
C ALA A 95 15.74 5.61 -3.65
N TRP A 96 14.98 4.65 -4.25
CA TRP A 96 15.53 3.62 -5.10
C TRP A 96 16.29 4.20 -6.30
N MET A 97 15.74 5.23 -6.98
CA MET A 97 16.39 5.85 -8.13
C MET A 97 17.72 6.52 -7.74
N TRP A 98 17.77 7.20 -6.60
CA TRP A 98 18.99 7.83 -6.11
C TRP A 98 20.08 6.81 -5.75
N VAL A 99 19.73 5.68 -5.14
CA VAL A 99 20.68 4.60 -4.87
C VAL A 99 21.08 3.90 -6.17
N ALA A 100 20.15 3.63 -7.07
CA ALA A 100 20.40 2.98 -8.36
C ALA A 100 21.29 3.84 -9.29
N SER A 101 21.19 5.17 -9.20
CA SER A 101 22.09 6.10 -9.92
C SER A 101 23.51 6.06 -9.35
N GLY A 102 23.68 5.64 -8.12
CA GLY A 102 24.94 5.60 -7.40
C GLY A 102 25.32 6.90 -6.70
N TYR A 103 24.40 7.86 -6.59
CA TYR A 103 24.63 9.09 -5.86
C TYR A 103 24.68 8.85 -4.34
N TYR A 104 23.77 8.02 -3.80
CA TYR A 104 23.81 7.55 -2.42
C TYR A 104 24.06 6.04 -2.36
N ASP A 105 24.71 5.59 -1.28
CA ASP A 105 24.88 4.16 -1.00
C ASP A 105 23.89 3.64 0.03
N ILE A 106 23.41 4.49 0.96
CA ILE A 106 22.43 4.12 2.00
C ILE A 106 21.48 5.29 2.21
N VAL A 107 20.17 5.04 2.13
CA VAL A 107 19.11 6.01 2.39
C VAL A 107 17.99 5.39 3.21
N LEU A 108 17.22 6.22 3.91
CA LEU A 108 15.99 5.84 4.60
C LEU A 108 14.80 6.43 3.85
N ALA A 109 13.82 5.59 3.56
CA ALA A 109 12.54 6.01 2.97
C ALA A 109 11.38 5.43 3.76
N GLY A 110 10.22 6.07 3.69
CA GLY A 110 9.03 5.57 4.37
C GLY A 110 7.90 6.56 4.33
N GLY A 111 7.00 6.44 5.29
CA GLY A 111 5.92 7.41 5.43
C GLY A 111 5.14 7.23 6.72
N VAL A 112 4.30 8.22 7.01
CA VAL A 112 3.50 8.31 8.22
C VAL A 112 2.18 9.02 7.94
N GLU A 113 1.13 8.68 8.69
CA GLU A 113 -0.15 9.38 8.68
C GLU A 113 -0.94 9.09 9.96
N ARG A 114 -1.78 10.03 10.37
CA ARG A 114 -2.69 9.92 11.54
C ARG A 114 -4.16 10.16 11.18
N ALA A 115 -4.62 9.62 10.09
CA ALA A 115 -5.96 9.84 9.56
C ALA A 115 -7.11 9.41 10.51
N ALA A 116 -6.89 8.41 11.36
CA ALA A 116 -7.89 7.98 12.34
C ALA A 116 -8.10 8.99 13.46
N THR A 117 -7.05 9.68 13.88
CA THR A 117 -7.09 10.72 14.93
C THR A 117 -7.94 11.92 14.51
N MET A 118 -8.04 12.23 13.21
CA MET A 118 -8.93 13.27 12.69
C MET A 118 -10.42 13.00 12.99
N GLY A 119 -10.79 11.74 13.17
CA GLY A 119 -12.18 11.31 13.27
C GLY A 119 -12.88 11.27 11.90
N THR A 120 -13.90 10.42 11.77
CA THR A 120 -14.52 10.06 10.48
C THR A 120 -15.02 11.28 9.68
N GLY A 121 -15.66 12.26 10.33
CA GLY A 121 -16.24 13.40 9.63
C GLY A 121 -15.19 14.31 8.97
N LEU A 122 -14.14 14.66 9.71
CA LEU A 122 -13.07 15.50 9.19
C LEU A 122 -12.22 14.72 8.17
N ALA A 123 -11.85 13.48 8.46
CA ALA A 123 -11.11 12.64 7.55
C ALA A 123 -11.84 12.49 6.20
N THR A 124 -13.14 12.16 6.19
CA THR A 124 -13.93 12.03 4.95
C THR A 124 -13.87 13.32 4.11
N ARG A 125 -14.04 14.47 4.77
CA ARG A 125 -13.97 15.77 4.09
C ARG A 125 -12.57 16.07 3.54
N THR A 126 -11.54 15.79 4.32
CA THR A 126 -10.14 16.07 3.94
C THR A 126 -9.70 15.15 2.81
N PHE A 127 -10.04 13.86 2.88
CA PHE A 127 -9.73 12.93 1.80
C PHE A 127 -10.40 13.31 0.47
N ALA A 128 -11.58 13.91 0.49
CA ALA A 128 -12.24 14.36 -0.73
C ALA A 128 -11.42 15.43 -1.50
N MET A 129 -10.44 16.10 -0.85
CA MET A 129 -9.51 17.02 -1.50
C MET A 129 -8.56 16.33 -2.50
N PHE A 130 -8.43 15.02 -2.45
CA PHE A 130 -7.64 14.24 -3.43
C PHE A 130 -8.41 13.92 -4.72
N SER A 131 -9.67 14.37 -4.83
CA SER A 131 -10.44 14.41 -6.06
C SER A 131 -10.34 15.81 -6.71
N ASP A 132 -10.90 15.97 -7.92
CA ASP A 132 -10.88 17.27 -8.60
C ASP A 132 -11.59 18.36 -7.79
N ALA A 133 -10.84 19.40 -7.44
CA ALA A 133 -11.31 20.50 -6.58
C ALA A 133 -12.37 21.38 -7.25
N ARG A 134 -12.52 21.31 -8.57
CA ARG A 134 -13.45 22.15 -9.35
C ARG A 134 -14.77 21.45 -9.65
N TYR A 135 -14.74 20.16 -9.93
CA TYR A 135 -15.91 19.42 -10.41
C TYR A 135 -16.37 18.32 -9.47
N GLU A 136 -15.43 17.58 -8.85
CA GLU A 136 -15.76 16.41 -8.03
C GLU A 136 -15.97 16.78 -6.56
N TYR A 137 -15.00 17.43 -5.94
CA TYR A 137 -15.08 17.86 -4.55
C TYR A 137 -16.30 18.76 -4.25
N PRO A 138 -16.60 19.82 -5.04
CA PRO A 138 -17.77 20.67 -4.78
C PRO A 138 -19.10 19.95 -5.00
N ALA A 139 -19.14 18.90 -5.81
CA ALA A 139 -20.32 18.04 -6.00
C ALA A 139 -20.57 17.10 -4.81
N GLY A 140 -19.69 17.09 -3.80
CA GLY A 140 -19.79 16.23 -2.63
C GLY A 140 -19.31 14.80 -2.86
N VAL A 141 -18.45 14.56 -3.85
CA VAL A 141 -17.88 13.25 -4.12
C VAL A 141 -16.97 12.86 -2.96
N THR A 142 -17.19 11.66 -2.44
CA THR A 142 -16.34 11.01 -1.42
C THR A 142 -15.77 9.71 -1.96
N PHE A 143 -14.68 9.20 -1.40
CA PHE A 143 -14.08 7.95 -1.88
C PHE A 143 -15.04 6.75 -1.87
N PRO A 144 -15.86 6.53 -0.83
CA PRO A 144 -16.89 5.50 -0.90
C PRO A 144 -17.84 5.66 -2.09
N ALA A 145 -18.22 6.91 -2.44
CA ALA A 145 -19.10 7.18 -3.59
C ALA A 145 -18.39 6.86 -4.92
N VAL A 146 -17.10 7.21 -5.07
CA VAL A 146 -16.30 6.86 -6.24
C VAL A 146 -16.27 5.36 -6.46
N PHE A 147 -15.92 4.59 -5.44
CA PHE A 147 -15.82 3.13 -5.57
C PHE A 147 -17.19 2.45 -5.66
N ALA A 148 -18.25 3.07 -5.14
CA ALA A 148 -19.62 2.61 -5.39
C ALA A 148 -20.00 2.77 -6.86
N MET A 149 -19.70 3.91 -7.49
CA MET A 149 -19.89 4.10 -8.94
C MET A 149 -19.07 3.10 -9.75
N LEU A 150 -17.79 2.88 -9.40
CA LEU A 150 -16.95 1.87 -10.05
C LEU A 150 -17.52 0.46 -9.89
N THR A 151 -18.15 0.12 -8.76
CA THR A 151 -18.82 -1.17 -8.55
C THR A 151 -19.98 -1.38 -9.52
N HIS A 152 -20.83 -0.37 -9.66
CA HIS A 152 -21.94 -0.44 -10.64
C HIS A 152 -21.41 -0.55 -12.08
N LEU A 153 -20.42 0.27 -12.40
CA LEU A 153 -19.82 0.25 -13.74
C LEU A 153 -19.13 -1.08 -14.05
N TYR A 154 -18.45 -1.68 -13.08
CA TYR A 154 -17.84 -3.01 -13.21
C TYR A 154 -18.91 -4.08 -13.46
N ALA A 155 -19.97 -4.08 -12.66
CA ALA A 155 -21.10 -5.00 -12.82
C ALA A 155 -21.73 -4.89 -14.22
N ASP A 156 -21.98 -3.67 -14.69
CA ASP A 156 -22.58 -3.45 -16.01
C ASP A 156 -21.62 -3.79 -17.15
N THR A 157 -20.35 -3.40 -17.07
CA THR A 157 -19.34 -3.65 -18.10
C THR A 157 -19.17 -5.17 -18.34
N TYR A 158 -19.02 -5.94 -17.28
CA TYR A 158 -18.75 -7.38 -17.36
C TYR A 158 -20.02 -8.25 -17.26
N LYS A 159 -21.21 -7.63 -17.23
CA LYS A 159 -22.52 -8.32 -17.17
C LYS A 159 -22.63 -9.25 -15.97
N ILE A 160 -22.09 -8.84 -14.82
CA ILE A 160 -22.17 -9.58 -13.57
C ILE A 160 -23.37 -9.06 -12.77
N PRO A 161 -24.32 -9.91 -12.36
CA PRO A 161 -25.40 -9.47 -11.49
C PRO A 161 -24.85 -8.81 -10.22
N LEU A 162 -25.38 -7.63 -9.86
CA LEU A 162 -24.84 -6.84 -8.75
C LEU A 162 -24.78 -7.63 -7.43
N GLN A 163 -25.78 -8.45 -7.15
CA GLN A 163 -25.78 -9.32 -5.96
C GLN A 163 -24.62 -10.31 -5.98
N LYS A 164 -24.35 -10.92 -7.15
CA LYS A 164 -23.21 -11.84 -7.33
C LYS A 164 -21.86 -11.12 -7.10
N LEU A 165 -21.74 -9.91 -7.65
CA LEU A 165 -20.53 -9.09 -7.44
C LEU A 165 -20.33 -8.74 -5.96
N ARG A 166 -21.39 -8.39 -5.21
CA ARG A 166 -21.33 -8.16 -3.78
C ARG A 166 -20.85 -9.39 -3.00
N GLU A 167 -21.29 -10.59 -3.37
CA GLU A 167 -20.81 -11.84 -2.78
C GLU A 167 -19.33 -12.08 -3.06
N GLN A 168 -18.85 -11.79 -4.26
CA GLN A 168 -17.44 -11.85 -4.63
C GLN A 168 -16.61 -10.84 -3.85
N MET A 169 -17.07 -9.61 -3.70
CA MET A 169 -16.45 -8.58 -2.88
C MET A 169 -16.40 -8.97 -1.39
N ALA A 170 -17.45 -9.65 -0.89
CA ALA A 170 -17.43 -10.17 0.48
C ALA A 170 -16.35 -11.24 0.70
N ARG A 171 -16.03 -12.05 -0.33
CA ARG A 171 -14.88 -12.99 -0.26
C ARG A 171 -13.55 -12.26 -0.05
N VAL A 172 -13.33 -11.13 -0.78
CA VAL A 172 -12.15 -10.27 -0.57
C VAL A 172 -12.07 -9.84 0.90
N THR A 173 -13.16 -9.32 1.43
CA THR A 173 -13.25 -8.88 2.83
C THR A 173 -12.92 -10.01 3.82
N MET A 174 -13.54 -11.17 3.64
CA MET A 174 -13.32 -12.34 4.52
C MET A 174 -11.85 -12.76 4.52
N GLN A 175 -11.20 -12.83 3.35
CA GLN A 175 -9.77 -13.13 3.22
C GLN A 175 -8.91 -12.08 3.93
N SER A 176 -9.18 -10.79 3.74
CA SER A 176 -8.44 -9.71 4.38
C SER A 176 -8.51 -9.81 5.92
N TYR A 177 -9.69 -10.04 6.48
CA TYR A 177 -9.82 -10.20 7.95
C TYR A 177 -9.19 -11.49 8.46
N LYS A 178 -9.27 -12.59 7.72
CA LYS A 178 -8.56 -13.84 8.05
C LYS A 178 -7.06 -13.60 8.21
N HIS A 179 -6.43 -12.95 7.24
CA HIS A 179 -4.99 -12.67 7.27
C HIS A 179 -4.63 -11.61 8.33
N GLY A 180 -5.35 -10.49 8.37
CA GLY A 180 -5.07 -9.42 9.32
C GLY A 180 -5.31 -9.80 10.78
N SER A 181 -6.22 -10.75 11.05
CA SER A 181 -6.49 -11.21 12.43
C SER A 181 -5.28 -11.88 13.08
N ILE A 182 -4.36 -12.43 12.32
CA ILE A 182 -3.13 -13.08 12.80
C ILE A 182 -1.88 -12.22 12.57
N ASN A 183 -1.99 -11.04 11.96
CA ASN A 183 -0.89 -10.11 11.79
C ASN A 183 -0.78 -9.15 12.97
N PRO A 184 0.27 -9.22 13.81
CA PRO A 184 0.40 -8.37 15.00
C PRO A 184 0.56 -6.87 14.68
N LYS A 185 0.96 -6.52 13.46
CA LYS A 185 1.05 -5.12 12.99
C LYS A 185 -0.30 -4.59 12.47
N ALA A 186 -1.34 -5.44 12.35
CA ALA A 186 -2.64 -5.04 11.83
C ALA A 186 -3.52 -4.35 12.87
N GLN A 187 -4.32 -3.38 12.41
CA GLN A 187 -5.34 -2.69 13.21
C GLN A 187 -6.39 -3.66 13.76
N PHE A 188 -6.76 -4.66 12.95
CA PHE A 188 -7.73 -5.69 13.34
C PHE A 188 -7.08 -6.99 13.84
N PHE A 189 -5.85 -6.94 14.32
CA PHE A 189 -5.20 -8.09 14.96
C PHE A 189 -6.08 -8.69 16.07
N GLY A 190 -6.29 -10.00 16.02
CA GLY A 190 -7.15 -10.74 16.95
C GLY A 190 -8.66 -10.51 16.77
N LYS A 191 -9.09 -9.84 15.67
CA LYS A 191 -10.50 -9.50 15.45
C LYS A 191 -10.99 -10.02 14.08
N ASN A 192 -12.29 -10.36 14.04
CA ASN A 192 -13.03 -10.72 12.82
C ASN A 192 -12.45 -11.90 12.00
N ALA A 193 -11.67 -12.80 12.61
CA ALA A 193 -11.09 -13.97 11.93
C ALA A 193 -12.14 -14.80 11.17
N ASP A 194 -13.31 -14.96 11.76
CA ASP A 194 -14.43 -15.82 11.33
C ASP A 194 -15.61 -14.99 10.81
N ILE A 195 -15.36 -13.80 10.29
CA ILE A 195 -16.42 -12.96 9.72
C ILE A 195 -17.16 -13.71 8.60
N THR A 196 -18.48 -13.77 8.70
CA THR A 196 -19.31 -14.47 7.71
C THR A 196 -19.72 -13.55 6.56
N MET A 197 -20.03 -14.14 5.42
CA MET A 197 -20.57 -13.41 4.27
C MET A 197 -21.84 -12.64 4.63
N GLU A 198 -22.74 -13.23 5.39
CA GLU A 198 -23.96 -12.58 5.88
C GLU A 198 -23.66 -11.32 6.68
N LYS A 199 -22.67 -11.38 7.59
CA LYS A 199 -22.25 -10.23 8.40
C LYS A 199 -21.63 -9.13 7.54
N VAL A 200 -20.87 -9.49 6.52
CA VAL A 200 -20.29 -8.51 5.57
C VAL A 200 -21.40 -7.82 4.79
N LEU A 201 -22.27 -8.59 4.12
CA LEU A 201 -23.33 -8.08 3.26
C LEU A 201 -24.44 -7.34 4.02
N GLY A 202 -24.68 -7.70 5.28
CA GLY A 202 -25.69 -7.09 6.16
C GLY A 202 -25.16 -5.91 6.98
N SER A 203 -23.91 -5.50 6.81
CA SER A 203 -23.37 -4.37 7.56
C SER A 203 -23.91 -3.03 7.05
N PHE A 204 -23.67 -1.96 7.83
CA PHE A 204 -24.16 -0.61 7.51
C PHE A 204 -23.77 -0.18 6.09
N VAL A 205 -24.74 0.32 5.32
CA VAL A 205 -24.51 0.84 3.97
C VAL A 205 -23.83 2.20 4.05
N VAL A 206 -22.64 2.31 3.49
CA VAL A 206 -21.86 3.55 3.43
C VAL A 206 -22.17 4.33 2.16
N SER A 207 -22.14 3.67 1.01
CA SER A 207 -22.51 4.22 -0.30
C SER A 207 -22.93 3.07 -1.20
N THR A 208 -24.21 2.97 -1.57
CA THR A 208 -24.75 1.83 -2.31
C THR A 208 -23.94 1.49 -3.57
N PRO A 209 -23.44 0.26 -3.77
CA PRO A 209 -23.78 -0.95 -3.02
C PRO A 209 -22.80 -1.30 -1.87
N LEU A 210 -21.82 -0.42 -1.55
CA LEU A 210 -20.78 -0.66 -0.57
C LEU A 210 -21.31 -0.58 0.86
N THR A 211 -20.91 -1.55 1.67
CA THR A 211 -21.17 -1.60 3.11
C THR A 211 -19.92 -1.25 3.91
N LEU A 212 -20.04 -1.13 5.23
CA LEU A 212 -18.93 -0.80 6.12
C LEU A 212 -17.74 -1.75 5.94
N HIS A 213 -18.01 -3.03 5.81
CA HIS A 213 -16.96 -4.03 5.62
C HIS A 213 -16.36 -4.07 4.22
N ASP A 214 -16.91 -3.33 3.26
CA ASP A 214 -16.28 -3.10 1.96
C ASP A 214 -15.22 -2.00 1.99
N CYS A 215 -15.22 -1.15 3.03
CA CYS A 215 -14.31 -0.01 3.19
C CYS A 215 -13.11 -0.36 4.08
N CYS A 216 -11.94 0.20 3.80
CA CYS A 216 -10.84 0.20 4.75
C CYS A 216 -11.12 1.15 5.92
N PRO A 217 -10.56 0.93 7.10
CA PRO A 217 -10.63 1.88 8.21
C PRO A 217 -9.72 3.08 7.96
N PHE A 218 -10.02 4.21 8.59
CA PHE A 218 -9.00 5.22 8.84
C PHE A 218 -7.98 4.67 9.84
N SER A 219 -6.70 4.94 9.62
CA SER A 219 -5.64 4.40 10.43
C SER A 219 -4.56 5.44 10.73
N ASP A 220 -3.92 5.26 11.87
CA ASP A 220 -2.69 5.95 12.27
C ASP A 220 -1.54 4.94 12.22
N GLY A 221 -0.37 5.37 11.74
CA GLY A 221 0.81 4.53 11.71
C GLY A 221 1.90 5.02 10.78
N ALA A 222 3.05 4.37 10.88
CA ALA A 222 4.23 4.65 10.08
C ALA A 222 4.92 3.37 9.63
N ALA A 223 5.62 3.44 8.51
CA ALA A 223 6.50 2.40 8.02
C ALA A 223 7.75 3.00 7.39
N ALA A 224 8.89 2.35 7.57
CA ALA A 224 10.17 2.80 7.07
C ALA A 224 10.99 1.64 6.49
N VAL A 225 11.79 1.93 5.48
CA VAL A 225 12.68 0.99 4.81
C VAL A 225 14.06 1.61 4.61
N VAL A 226 15.11 0.86 4.87
CA VAL A 226 16.48 1.24 4.54
C VAL A 226 16.85 0.60 3.20
N LEU A 227 17.20 1.45 2.24
CA LEU A 227 17.68 1.03 0.92
C LEU A 227 19.20 1.19 0.84
N ALA A 228 19.86 0.17 0.30
CA ALA A 228 21.31 0.20 0.12
C ALA A 228 21.73 -0.32 -1.27
N SER A 229 22.86 0.20 -1.77
CA SER A 229 23.51 -0.35 -2.96
C SER A 229 23.92 -1.82 -2.72
N GLU A 230 23.91 -2.65 -3.75
CA GLU A 230 24.25 -4.09 -3.64
C GLU A 230 25.58 -4.32 -2.91
N LYS A 231 26.58 -3.47 -3.18
CA LYS A 231 27.91 -3.55 -2.53
C LYS A 231 27.83 -3.39 -1.01
N VAL A 232 26.96 -2.50 -0.55
CA VAL A 232 26.75 -2.26 0.89
C VAL A 232 25.83 -3.32 1.47
N ALA A 233 24.73 -3.64 0.78
CA ALA A 233 23.74 -4.63 1.22
C ALA A 233 24.36 -5.99 1.56
N LYS A 234 25.28 -6.47 0.74
CA LYS A 234 26.02 -7.73 0.97
C LYS A 234 26.87 -7.74 2.26
N LYS A 235 27.16 -6.58 2.83
CA LYS A 235 27.86 -6.47 4.11
C LYS A 235 26.91 -6.38 5.31
N LEU A 236 25.69 -5.84 5.09
CA LEU A 236 24.71 -5.57 6.14
C LEU A 236 23.79 -6.75 6.41
N THR A 237 23.44 -7.54 5.39
CA THR A 237 22.48 -8.64 5.56
C THR A 237 22.83 -9.86 4.69
N LYS A 238 22.48 -11.05 5.21
CA LYS A 238 22.55 -12.31 4.46
C LYS A 238 21.28 -12.57 3.63
N LYS A 239 20.21 -11.79 3.90
CA LYS A 239 18.91 -11.93 3.24
C LYS A 239 18.50 -10.62 2.55
N PRO A 240 19.28 -10.09 1.58
CA PRO A 240 18.92 -8.87 0.87
C PRO A 240 17.68 -9.11 0.00
N VAL A 241 16.71 -8.23 0.04
CA VAL A 241 15.56 -8.24 -0.89
C VAL A 241 15.77 -7.10 -1.89
N TYR A 242 15.91 -7.41 -3.17
CA TYR A 242 16.19 -6.41 -4.18
C TYR A 242 14.90 -5.83 -4.77
N ILE A 243 14.83 -4.51 -4.91
CA ILE A 243 13.83 -3.86 -5.76
C ILE A 243 14.36 -3.93 -7.20
N THR A 244 13.82 -4.87 -7.97
CA THR A 244 14.28 -5.18 -9.33
C THR A 244 13.54 -4.42 -10.40
N GLY A 245 12.35 -3.90 -10.11
CA GLY A 245 11.56 -3.10 -11.04
C GLY A 245 10.67 -2.11 -10.33
N THR A 246 10.48 -0.94 -10.95
CA THR A 246 9.53 0.07 -10.47
C THR A 246 8.78 0.68 -11.64
N GLY A 247 7.56 1.12 -11.40
CA GLY A 247 6.79 1.90 -12.37
C GLY A 247 5.91 2.92 -11.68
N GLN A 248 5.71 4.04 -12.34
CA GLN A 248 4.80 5.10 -11.91
C GLN A 248 4.09 5.70 -13.10
N ALA A 249 2.78 5.94 -12.96
CA ALA A 249 1.99 6.63 -13.97
C ALA A 249 0.94 7.51 -13.29
N SER A 250 0.63 8.64 -13.92
CA SER A 250 -0.38 9.59 -13.46
C SER A 250 -1.39 9.86 -14.55
N CYS A 251 -2.67 10.06 -14.22
CA CYS A 251 -3.74 10.25 -15.21
C CYS A 251 -4.75 11.37 -14.88
N GLY A 252 -4.59 12.05 -13.75
CA GLY A 252 -5.53 13.12 -13.36
C GLY A 252 -6.91 12.59 -12.90
N PRO A 253 -7.95 13.45 -12.84
CA PRO A 253 -9.23 13.14 -12.23
C PRO A 253 -10.03 12.06 -12.97
N LEU A 254 -10.99 11.43 -12.30
CA LEU A 254 -11.82 10.34 -12.85
C LEU A 254 -12.52 10.68 -14.14
N ILE A 255 -13.00 11.92 -14.28
CA ILE A 255 -13.70 12.36 -15.51
C ILE A 255 -12.82 12.18 -16.76
N ASN A 256 -11.52 12.33 -16.63
CA ASN A 256 -10.57 12.14 -17.73
C ASN A 256 -10.26 10.67 -18.02
N GLN A 257 -10.66 9.78 -17.12
CA GLN A 257 -10.47 8.32 -17.23
C GLN A 257 -11.72 7.59 -17.75
N LYS A 258 -12.83 8.29 -17.98
CA LYS A 258 -14.17 7.74 -18.29
C LYS A 258 -14.18 6.67 -19.39
N ASP A 259 -13.35 6.82 -20.41
CA ASP A 259 -13.30 5.91 -21.57
C ASP A 259 -12.59 4.57 -21.24
N TYR A 260 -11.96 4.50 -20.08
CA TYR A 260 -11.22 3.32 -19.60
C TYR A 260 -11.92 2.61 -18.44
N LEU A 261 -12.69 3.33 -17.62
CA LEU A 261 -13.33 2.77 -16.44
C LEU A 261 -14.23 1.57 -16.79
N PRO A 262 -14.31 0.53 -15.94
CA PRO A 262 -13.77 0.44 -14.58
C PRO A 262 -12.27 0.11 -14.50
N ARG A 263 -11.59 -0.08 -15.62
CA ARG A 263 -10.14 -0.29 -15.67
C ARG A 263 -9.41 1.02 -15.34
N ILE A 264 -8.26 0.93 -14.69
CA ILE A 264 -7.44 2.10 -14.36
C ILE A 264 -6.18 2.06 -15.22
N ARG A 265 -6.17 2.86 -16.32
CA ARG A 265 -5.09 2.85 -17.31
C ARG A 265 -3.72 3.13 -16.72
N ALA A 266 -3.63 4.05 -15.76
CA ALA A 266 -2.36 4.37 -15.11
C ALA A 266 -1.78 3.15 -14.36
N ARG A 267 -2.63 2.28 -13.75
CA ARG A 267 -2.16 1.04 -13.11
C ARG A 267 -1.58 0.05 -14.12
N GLU A 268 -2.22 -0.10 -15.26
CA GLU A 268 -1.70 -0.95 -16.34
C GLU A 268 -0.33 -0.47 -16.81
N LEU A 269 -0.16 0.84 -17.01
CA LEU A 269 1.09 1.42 -17.49
C LEU A 269 2.20 1.35 -16.43
N SER A 270 1.90 1.65 -15.17
CA SER A 270 2.90 1.58 -14.09
C SER A 270 3.36 0.14 -13.84
N SER A 271 2.44 -0.83 -13.82
CA SER A 271 2.80 -2.24 -13.66
C SER A 271 3.61 -2.78 -14.85
N GLN A 272 3.25 -2.42 -16.08
CA GLN A 272 4.02 -2.79 -17.28
C GLN A 272 5.45 -2.23 -17.25
N GLN A 273 5.64 -1.00 -16.74
CA GLN A 273 6.99 -0.44 -16.53
C GLN A 273 7.77 -1.28 -15.51
N ALA A 274 7.16 -1.60 -14.36
CA ALA A 274 7.79 -2.39 -13.31
C ALA A 274 8.19 -3.78 -13.83
N TYR A 275 7.29 -4.50 -14.48
CA TYR A 275 7.56 -5.81 -15.10
C TYR A 275 8.69 -5.75 -16.14
N LYS A 276 8.65 -4.74 -17.02
CA LYS A 276 9.68 -4.56 -18.05
C LYS A 276 11.07 -4.34 -17.45
N ILE A 277 11.17 -3.52 -16.40
CA ILE A 277 12.46 -3.23 -15.74
C ILE A 277 12.95 -4.47 -15.00
N ALA A 278 12.08 -5.20 -14.32
CA ALA A 278 12.42 -6.44 -13.63
C ALA A 278 12.70 -7.61 -14.59
N GLY A 279 12.23 -7.56 -15.84
CA GLY A 279 12.38 -8.63 -16.82
C GLY A 279 11.48 -9.84 -16.55
N ILE A 280 10.32 -9.63 -15.94
CA ILE A 280 9.36 -10.67 -15.56
C ILE A 280 7.96 -10.40 -16.15
N THR A 281 7.05 -11.33 -15.92
CA THR A 281 5.63 -11.25 -16.27
C THR A 281 4.76 -11.35 -15.02
N PRO A 282 3.46 -11.01 -15.06
CA PRO A 282 2.55 -11.22 -13.92
C PRO A 282 2.49 -12.66 -13.41
N LYS A 283 2.82 -13.65 -14.23
CA LYS A 283 2.80 -15.08 -13.86
C LYS A 283 3.94 -15.49 -12.94
N ASP A 284 4.98 -14.66 -12.86
CA ASP A 284 6.18 -14.92 -12.06
C ASP A 284 6.04 -14.37 -10.63
N VAL A 285 4.95 -13.64 -10.34
CA VAL A 285 4.69 -13.00 -9.04
C VAL A 285 4.03 -13.99 -8.08
N ASP A 286 4.67 -14.28 -6.96
CA ASP A 286 4.18 -15.21 -5.93
C ASP A 286 3.17 -14.55 -4.98
N LEU A 287 3.39 -13.26 -4.64
CA LEU A 287 2.52 -12.48 -3.77
C LEU A 287 2.45 -11.00 -4.19
N CYS A 288 1.33 -10.37 -3.86
CA CYS A 288 1.14 -8.95 -4.09
C CYS A 288 0.42 -8.28 -2.92
N GLU A 289 1.02 -7.25 -2.36
CA GLU A 289 0.33 -6.27 -1.54
C GLU A 289 -0.25 -5.21 -2.47
N LEU A 290 -1.53 -5.34 -2.81
CA LEU A 290 -2.23 -4.39 -3.68
C LEU A 290 -3.12 -3.43 -2.89
N HIS A 291 -3.51 -2.34 -3.54
CA HIS A 291 -4.31 -1.29 -2.95
C HIS A 291 -5.80 -1.65 -2.90
N ASP A 292 -6.23 -2.21 -1.79
CA ASP A 292 -7.60 -2.69 -1.52
C ASP A 292 -8.39 -1.75 -0.58
N CYS A 293 -8.29 -0.44 -0.81
CA CYS A 293 -9.04 0.53 -0.01
C CYS A 293 -10.56 0.26 0.04
N PHE A 294 -11.09 -0.40 -0.98
CA PHE A 294 -12.44 -0.97 -1.04
C PHE A 294 -12.39 -2.37 -1.65
N SER A 295 -13.38 -3.23 -1.32
CA SER A 295 -13.39 -4.61 -1.83
C SER A 295 -13.37 -4.69 -3.36
N ILE A 296 -14.09 -3.79 -4.06
CA ILE A 296 -14.06 -3.72 -5.53
C ILE A 296 -12.68 -3.33 -6.07
N ALA A 297 -11.92 -2.51 -5.34
CA ALA A 297 -10.58 -2.10 -5.76
C ALA A 297 -9.63 -3.29 -5.89
N SER A 298 -9.78 -4.34 -5.06
CA SER A 298 -8.99 -5.58 -5.17
C SER A 298 -9.24 -6.30 -6.49
N LEU A 299 -10.50 -6.39 -6.91
CA LEU A 299 -10.88 -7.04 -8.18
C LEU A 299 -10.28 -6.25 -9.36
N ILE A 300 -10.54 -4.96 -9.42
CA ILE A 300 -10.02 -4.06 -10.47
C ILE A 300 -8.48 -4.05 -10.49
N ALA A 301 -7.84 -4.04 -9.31
CA ALA A 301 -6.39 -4.02 -9.22
C ALA A 301 -5.77 -5.32 -9.76
N SER A 302 -6.23 -6.46 -9.27
CA SER A 302 -5.66 -7.76 -9.67
C SER A 302 -5.79 -8.05 -11.17
N GLU A 303 -6.85 -7.54 -11.80
CA GLU A 303 -7.03 -7.59 -13.26
C GLU A 303 -6.09 -6.62 -13.99
N SER A 304 -6.01 -5.37 -13.53
CA SER A 304 -5.14 -4.36 -14.15
C SER A 304 -3.64 -4.69 -14.00
N LEU A 305 -3.28 -5.42 -12.95
CA LEU A 305 -1.92 -5.95 -12.74
C LEU A 305 -1.63 -7.21 -13.57
N GLY A 306 -2.66 -7.80 -14.22
CA GLY A 306 -2.53 -8.95 -15.11
C GLY A 306 -2.56 -10.31 -14.40
N PHE A 307 -2.95 -10.38 -13.13
CA PHE A 307 -3.07 -11.64 -12.40
C PHE A 307 -4.28 -12.44 -12.86
N PHE A 308 -5.38 -11.77 -13.14
CA PHE A 308 -6.63 -12.38 -13.64
C PHE A 308 -7.13 -11.65 -14.89
N GLU A 309 -7.95 -12.33 -15.68
CA GLU A 309 -8.63 -11.73 -16.83
C GLU A 309 -9.67 -10.72 -16.36
N TYR A 310 -9.95 -9.71 -17.16
CA TYR A 310 -10.95 -8.69 -16.86
C TYR A 310 -12.35 -9.29 -16.69
N GLY A 311 -13.02 -8.91 -15.59
CA GLY A 311 -14.33 -9.44 -15.19
C GLY A 311 -14.26 -10.84 -14.55
N LYS A 312 -13.06 -11.38 -14.27
CA LYS A 312 -12.87 -12.72 -13.74
C LYS A 312 -12.24 -12.78 -12.34
N ALA A 313 -11.78 -11.67 -11.82
CA ALA A 313 -11.16 -11.64 -10.48
C ALA A 313 -12.11 -12.16 -9.40
N GLY A 314 -13.40 -11.80 -9.43
CA GLY A 314 -14.37 -12.29 -8.45
C GLY A 314 -14.48 -13.82 -8.42
N GLU A 315 -14.48 -14.47 -9.58
CA GLU A 315 -14.45 -15.93 -9.69
C GLU A 315 -13.16 -16.54 -9.13
N ALA A 316 -12.02 -15.83 -9.31
CA ALA A 316 -10.72 -16.27 -8.78
C ALA A 316 -10.71 -16.28 -7.23
N TRP A 317 -11.31 -15.26 -6.59
CA TRP A 317 -11.50 -15.27 -5.12
C TRP A 317 -12.42 -16.42 -4.66
N GLU A 318 -13.49 -16.71 -5.39
CA GLU A 318 -14.38 -17.83 -5.07
C GLU A 318 -13.67 -19.19 -5.13
N LYS A 319 -12.71 -19.34 -6.04
CA LYS A 319 -11.88 -20.55 -6.21
C LYS A 319 -10.65 -20.59 -5.28
N GLY A 320 -10.39 -19.54 -4.51
CA GLY A 320 -9.19 -19.43 -3.68
C GLY A 320 -7.90 -19.18 -4.45
N GLU A 321 -7.97 -18.77 -5.72
CA GLU A 321 -6.79 -18.50 -6.56
C GLU A 321 -6.03 -17.24 -6.11
N ALA A 322 -6.67 -16.35 -5.34
CA ALA A 322 -6.09 -15.14 -4.76
C ALA A 322 -5.64 -15.31 -3.29
N ASP A 323 -5.86 -16.46 -2.67
CA ASP A 323 -5.43 -16.75 -1.29
C ASP A 323 -4.01 -17.36 -1.27
N ILE A 324 -3.42 -17.47 -0.10
CA ILE A 324 -2.13 -18.14 0.14
C ILE A 324 -2.23 -19.59 -0.32
N GLY A 325 -1.30 -20.00 -1.18
CA GLY A 325 -1.33 -21.31 -1.83
C GLY A 325 -2.17 -21.36 -3.13
N GLY A 326 -2.83 -20.27 -3.52
CA GLY A 326 -3.48 -20.11 -4.81
C GLY A 326 -2.52 -19.73 -5.93
N LYS A 327 -3.04 -19.09 -6.99
CA LYS A 327 -2.26 -18.67 -8.16
C LYS A 327 -1.31 -17.51 -7.81
N VAL A 328 -1.76 -16.57 -6.99
CA VAL A 328 -0.99 -15.44 -6.46
C VAL A 328 -1.58 -15.05 -5.10
N ALA A 329 -0.75 -14.97 -4.07
CA ALA A 329 -1.23 -14.56 -2.75
C ALA A 329 -1.47 -13.04 -2.71
N ILE A 330 -2.73 -12.63 -2.64
CA ILE A 330 -3.11 -11.23 -2.55
C ILE A 330 -3.28 -10.81 -1.10
N ASN A 331 -2.58 -9.73 -0.71
CA ASN A 331 -2.66 -9.11 0.61
C ASN A 331 -2.53 -10.10 1.79
N PRO A 332 -1.44 -10.89 1.86
CA PRO A 332 -1.19 -11.77 2.99
C PRO A 332 -1.01 -11.02 4.32
N SER A 333 -0.81 -9.69 4.28
CA SER A 333 -0.82 -8.83 5.47
C SER A 333 -2.19 -8.65 6.11
N GLY A 334 -3.26 -8.87 5.34
CA GLY A 334 -4.64 -8.46 5.62
C GLY A 334 -5.07 -7.24 4.80
N GLY A 335 -4.14 -6.68 4.01
CA GLY A 335 -4.40 -5.53 3.14
C GLY A 335 -4.80 -4.26 3.89
N LEU A 336 -5.14 -3.23 3.17
CA LEU A 336 -5.61 -1.96 3.73
C LEU A 336 -6.89 -2.15 4.57
N LYS A 337 -7.69 -3.13 4.21
CA LYS A 337 -8.98 -3.42 4.85
C LYS A 337 -8.85 -3.95 6.28
N SER A 338 -7.81 -4.71 6.59
CA SER A 338 -7.63 -5.33 7.90
C SER A 338 -6.33 -4.94 8.58
N LYS A 339 -5.22 -4.86 7.84
CA LYS A 339 -3.97 -4.32 8.38
C LYS A 339 -4.14 -2.84 8.75
N GLY A 340 -4.83 -2.07 7.90
CA GLY A 340 -5.06 -0.65 8.09
C GLY A 340 -4.49 0.19 6.95
N HIS A 341 -4.89 1.48 6.92
CA HIS A 341 -4.57 2.39 5.81
C HIS A 341 -4.16 3.78 6.29
N PRO A 342 -3.01 3.93 6.98
CA PRO A 342 -2.41 5.25 7.16
C PRO A 342 -1.86 5.69 5.81
N ILE A 343 -2.54 6.63 5.13
CA ILE A 343 -2.37 6.86 3.69
C ILE A 343 -0.95 7.23 3.30
N GLY A 344 -0.28 8.08 4.06
CA GLY A 344 1.11 8.47 3.85
C GLY A 344 2.11 7.32 4.06
N ALA A 345 1.75 6.27 4.84
CA ALA A 345 2.64 5.15 5.17
C ALA A 345 2.40 3.89 4.32
N THR A 346 1.21 3.77 3.71
CA THR A 346 0.74 2.53 3.09
C THR A 346 1.75 1.87 2.16
N GLY A 347 2.38 2.64 1.26
CA GLY A 347 3.31 2.07 0.29
C GLY A 347 4.59 1.50 0.93
N ALA A 348 5.11 2.13 1.98
CA ALA A 348 6.24 1.58 2.74
C ALA A 348 5.83 0.35 3.55
N GLY A 349 4.61 0.35 4.11
CA GLY A 349 4.03 -0.81 4.78
C GLY A 349 3.81 -2.02 3.87
N GLN A 350 3.53 -1.80 2.57
CA GLN A 350 3.52 -2.86 1.57
C GLN A 350 4.93 -3.40 1.30
N VAL A 351 5.94 -2.54 1.18
CA VAL A 351 7.35 -2.97 1.03
C VAL A 351 7.83 -3.72 2.27
N TYR A 352 7.45 -3.27 3.48
CA TYR A 352 7.70 -3.98 4.73
C TYR A 352 7.17 -5.40 4.66
N GLU A 353 5.88 -5.58 4.35
CA GLU A 353 5.23 -6.89 4.32
C GLU A 353 5.86 -7.81 3.27
N VAL A 354 6.01 -7.33 2.01
CA VAL A 354 6.64 -8.13 0.96
C VAL A 354 8.06 -8.55 1.34
N THR A 355 8.83 -7.66 1.97
CA THR A 355 10.19 -7.99 2.45
C THR A 355 10.17 -9.09 3.50
N ARG A 356 9.28 -9.01 4.50
CA ARG A 356 9.11 -10.04 5.55
C ARG A 356 8.66 -11.38 4.97
N GLN A 357 7.72 -11.37 4.03
CA GLN A 357 7.26 -12.57 3.34
C GLN A 357 8.39 -13.26 2.56
N LEU A 358 9.15 -12.50 1.78
CA LEU A 358 10.27 -13.04 1.01
C LEU A 358 11.39 -13.57 1.91
N ARG A 359 11.57 -13.01 3.10
CA ARG A 359 12.54 -13.50 4.10
C ARG A 359 12.05 -14.69 4.92
N GLY A 360 10.77 -15.03 4.86
CA GLY A 360 10.15 -16.07 5.68
C GLY A 360 10.03 -15.67 7.15
N GLU A 361 9.71 -14.43 7.42
CA GLU A 361 9.76 -13.79 8.74
C GLU A 361 8.37 -13.30 9.21
N VAL A 362 7.31 -13.92 8.72
CA VAL A 362 5.93 -13.63 9.15
C VAL A 362 5.32 -14.82 9.88
N GLU A 363 4.16 -14.62 10.50
CA GLU A 363 3.46 -15.65 11.25
C GLU A 363 3.07 -16.84 10.36
N PRO A 364 3.19 -18.10 10.85
CA PRO A 364 3.01 -19.30 10.01
C PRO A 364 1.67 -19.35 9.25
N GLY A 365 0.60 -18.81 9.83
CA GLY A 365 -0.74 -18.83 9.21
C GLY A 365 -0.93 -17.87 8.04
N ARG A 366 0.04 -16.97 7.77
CA ARG A 366 0.00 -16.01 6.66
C ARG A 366 1.28 -15.98 5.80
N GLN A 367 2.25 -16.86 6.11
CA GLN A 367 3.46 -17.01 5.29
C GLN A 367 3.13 -17.62 3.93
N VAL A 368 3.53 -16.93 2.86
CA VAL A 368 3.48 -17.47 1.50
C VAL A 368 4.64 -18.45 1.32
N PRO A 369 4.37 -19.74 1.05
CA PRO A 369 5.42 -20.74 0.93
C PRO A 369 6.36 -20.44 -0.26
N ASP A 370 7.67 -20.59 -0.03
CA ASP A 370 8.72 -20.48 -1.06
C ASP A 370 8.68 -19.25 -1.96
N ALA A 371 8.09 -18.15 -1.49
CA ALA A 371 7.98 -16.92 -2.25
C ALA A 371 9.37 -16.39 -2.65
N LYS A 372 9.51 -16.00 -3.92
CA LYS A 372 10.75 -15.47 -4.51
C LYS A 372 10.55 -14.07 -5.05
N ILE A 373 9.37 -13.77 -5.58
CA ILE A 373 9.03 -12.50 -6.21
C ILE A 373 7.74 -11.98 -5.60
N GLY A 374 7.80 -10.77 -5.05
CA GLY A 374 6.66 -10.04 -4.54
C GLY A 374 6.45 -8.72 -5.26
N MET A 375 5.24 -8.22 -5.22
CA MET A 375 4.85 -6.95 -5.84
C MET A 375 4.14 -6.05 -4.84
N THR A 376 4.35 -4.74 -4.95
CA THR A 376 3.51 -3.73 -4.30
C THR A 376 2.73 -2.93 -5.34
N ASP A 377 1.50 -2.56 -5.02
CA ASP A 377 0.65 -1.71 -5.84
C ASP A 377 -0.03 -0.67 -4.98
N THR A 378 0.23 0.59 -5.24
CA THR A 378 -0.38 1.69 -4.49
C THR A 378 -1.08 2.66 -5.44
N LEU A 379 -2.32 3.01 -5.09
CA LEU A 379 -3.15 3.96 -5.81
C LEU A 379 -3.32 5.22 -4.95
N GLY A 380 -2.96 6.37 -5.50
CA GLY A 380 -3.15 7.67 -4.87
C GLY A 380 -4.39 8.37 -5.38
N GLY A 381 -5.20 8.89 -4.43
CA GLY A 381 -6.45 9.55 -4.75
C GLY A 381 -7.47 8.61 -5.40
N ASP A 382 -8.16 9.11 -6.38
CA ASP A 382 -9.13 8.37 -7.20
C ASP A 382 -8.50 7.60 -8.40
N GLY A 383 -7.20 7.35 -8.33
CA GLY A 383 -6.42 6.76 -9.42
C GLY A 383 -5.55 7.77 -10.17
N GLY A 384 -5.40 8.98 -9.61
CA GLY A 384 -4.59 10.05 -10.19
C GLY A 384 -3.11 9.70 -10.29
N THR A 385 -2.57 8.90 -9.37
CA THR A 385 -1.20 8.39 -9.45
C THR A 385 -1.11 6.94 -8.99
N LEU A 386 -0.34 6.13 -9.68
CA LEU A 386 -0.13 4.70 -9.42
C LEU A 386 1.36 4.41 -9.33
N VAL A 387 1.77 3.64 -8.32
CA VAL A 387 3.16 3.21 -8.14
C VAL A 387 3.20 1.71 -7.91
N ASN A 388 4.05 1.02 -8.67
CA ASN A 388 4.29 -0.41 -8.54
C ASN A 388 5.78 -0.67 -8.34
N MET A 389 6.09 -1.65 -7.48
CA MET A 389 7.45 -2.12 -7.28
C MET A 389 7.49 -3.64 -7.29
N ILE A 390 8.53 -4.21 -7.90
CA ILE A 390 8.83 -5.63 -7.88
C ILE A 390 10.00 -5.86 -6.94
N LEU A 391 9.83 -6.76 -6.00
CA LEU A 391 10.82 -7.15 -5.03
C LEU A 391 11.20 -8.62 -5.24
N GLU A 392 12.49 -8.94 -5.18
CA GLU A 392 13.02 -10.26 -5.44
C GLU A 392 13.96 -10.71 -4.33
N ARG A 393 13.84 -11.98 -3.93
CA ARG A 393 14.72 -12.63 -2.97
C ARG A 393 16.13 -12.75 -3.53
N GLY A 394 17.14 -12.30 -2.77
CA GLY A 394 18.52 -12.17 -3.24
C GLY A 394 19.49 -13.30 -2.83
N TRP A 395 19.01 -14.47 -2.33
CA TRP A 395 19.81 -15.63 -1.89
C TRP A 395 19.23 -16.94 -2.37
#